data_b0d145d677e5012f1fa48f2205862586
#
_entry.id   b0d145d677e5012f1fa48f2205862586
#
_cell.length_a   1.000
_cell.length_b   1.000
_cell.length_c   1.000
_cell.angle_alpha   90.00
_cell.angle_beta   90.00
_cell.angle_gamma   90.00
#
_symmetry.space_group_name_H-M   'P 1'
#
loop_
_entity.id
_entity.type
_entity.pdbx_description
1 polymer ?
#
loop_
_entity_poly.entity_id
_entity_poly.type
_entity_poly.pdbx_seq_one_letter_code
_entity_poly.pdbx_strand_id
1 'polypeptide(L)'
;MLLPPSGKFNGSDHEASRARKPVLPLQENQSLPRAMKENPIGTARLAALLAGALVLGAAVAQSPGYPARTIRLVAGTAPGGITDYLARMSAEGLAAQLGAQVVVENKAGATGNLAIEYVAKSTPDGYTLLLVAGGNVVITPFLYGALPFDPLGDIVPVFNVAGAPQLLVVPGSLAVRDLHEFIALARANPGKMNYASAGPGSTTHLAADHFAKLAGVQMVHVPYKGTGPALTDLVAGRVQMLSVGLGPVQAHLKSGALRALAAASKARLAAAPDVPTSAEAGLPGWEMTTWFGLFAPKGTRSEIVRLINSKMQTVIEDPAAKKRMLDSGIEPIGGPEQAFAERVRSDYRAWEQVVKASGVKLD
;
A
#
# COMPACT_ATOMS: atom_id res chain seq x y z
N MET A 1 -2.62 47.16 31.13
CA MET A 1 -1.78 47.76 32.15
C MET A 1 -0.32 47.49 31.77
N LEU A 2 0.31 48.56 31.28
CA LEU A 2 1.75 48.85 31.25
C LEU A 2 2.75 47.91 30.51
N LEU A 3 3.12 48.31 29.32
CA LEU A 3 4.50 48.33 28.73
C LEU A 3 5.25 49.54 29.32
N PRO A 4 6.55 49.82 28.99
CA PRO A 4 7.80 49.13 28.62
C PRO A 4 8.97 49.60 29.52
N PRO A 5 10.26 49.80 29.19
CA PRO A 5 10.87 50.29 27.95
C PRO A 5 12.25 49.68 27.51
N SER A 6 12.54 49.89 26.25
CA SER A 6 13.74 50.18 25.50
C SER A 6 15.05 50.56 26.23
N GLY A 7 16.17 50.13 25.67
CA GLY A 7 17.54 50.67 25.91
C GLY A 7 18.42 50.47 24.67
N LYS A 8 18.55 51.55 23.90
CA LYS A 8 19.63 51.77 22.92
C LYS A 8 20.92 52.14 23.67
N PHE A 9 22.08 51.72 23.17
CA PHE A 9 23.28 52.56 23.25
C PHE A 9 24.19 52.32 22.05
N ASN A 10 24.61 53.44 21.57
CA ASN A 10 25.46 53.85 20.50
C ASN A 10 26.96 53.58 20.75
N GLY A 11 27.71 53.33 19.70
CA GLY A 11 28.67 54.31 19.17
C GLY A 11 30.13 54.10 19.50
N SER A 12 30.87 54.21 18.53
CA SER A 12 32.06 55.00 18.21
C SER A 12 33.30 54.23 17.82
N ASP A 13 33.61 54.42 16.55
CA ASP A 13 34.89 54.76 15.91
C ASP A 13 36.18 54.59 16.70
N HIS A 14 37.15 53.95 16.09
CA HIS A 14 38.49 54.46 16.02
C HIS A 14 39.22 53.97 14.76
N GLU A 15 39.53 54.98 13.95
CA GLU A 15 40.52 55.02 12.85
C GLU A 15 41.94 54.94 13.35
N ALA A 16 42.82 54.65 12.39
CA ALA A 16 44.27 54.95 12.25
C ALA A 16 45.17 53.71 12.57
N SER A 17 46.08 53.30 11.73
CA SER A 17 47.16 54.07 11.16
C SER A 17 48.01 53.19 10.24
N ARG A 18 48.42 53.81 9.15
CA ARG A 18 49.41 53.34 8.15
C ARG A 18 50.77 53.05 8.79
N ALA A 19 51.40 51.95 8.36
CA ALA A 19 52.85 51.91 8.30
C ALA A 19 53.35 51.13 7.07
N ARG A 20 53.83 51.86 6.06
CA ARG A 20 54.61 51.32 4.95
C ARG A 20 56.02 51.06 5.47
N LYS A 21 56.66 49.97 5.10
CA LYS A 21 58.10 49.77 5.11
C LYS A 21 58.58 49.07 3.82
N PRO A 22 59.86 49.20 3.52
CA PRO A 22 60.25 49.57 2.18
C PRO A 22 60.70 48.39 1.32
N VAL A 23 60.73 48.69 0.02
CA VAL A 23 61.27 47.87 -1.06
C VAL A 23 62.81 47.91 -0.98
N LEU A 24 63.44 46.73 -1.00
CA LEU A 24 64.90 46.60 -1.26
C LEU A 24 65.10 45.84 -2.56
N PRO A 25 66.18 46.16 -3.31
CA PRO A 25 66.33 45.88 -4.73
C PRO A 25 66.84 44.47 -5.02
N LEU A 26 66.48 44.02 -6.23
CA LEU A 26 66.96 42.81 -6.88
C LEU A 26 68.51 42.84 -7.00
N GLN A 27 69.12 41.79 -6.48
CA GLN A 27 70.47 41.41 -6.92
C GLN A 27 70.39 40.22 -7.86
N GLU A 28 70.76 40.53 -9.09
CA GLU A 28 71.13 39.61 -10.13
C GLU A 28 72.51 39.03 -9.78
N ASN A 29 72.65 37.74 -9.60
CA ASN A 29 73.84 37.06 -10.13
C ASN A 29 73.84 35.55 -10.00
N GLN A 30 74.02 34.91 -11.12
CA GLN A 30 74.97 33.86 -11.48
C GLN A 30 74.58 32.39 -11.30
N SER A 31 74.73 31.77 -12.44
CA SER A 31 75.19 30.40 -12.71
C SER A 31 74.22 29.26 -12.48
N LEU A 32 73.60 28.89 -13.54
CA LEU A 32 73.02 27.51 -13.79
C LEU A 32 74.15 26.47 -13.85
N PRO A 33 74.09 25.39 -13.10
CA PRO A 33 74.89 24.22 -13.40
C PRO A 33 74.25 23.42 -14.55
N ARG A 34 75.05 23.05 -15.45
CA ARG A 34 74.85 22.34 -16.70
C ARG A 34 74.43 20.91 -16.45
N ALA A 35 73.44 20.47 -17.21
CA ALA A 35 73.19 19.11 -17.64
C ALA A 35 72.93 18.07 -16.58
N MET A 36 71.62 17.88 -16.22
CA MET A 36 71.10 16.55 -15.96
C MET A 36 70.68 15.92 -17.30
N LYS A 37 71.41 14.91 -17.73
CA LYS A 37 71.06 14.04 -18.84
C LYS A 37 69.67 13.45 -18.58
N GLU A 38 68.72 13.78 -19.42
CA GLU A 38 67.42 13.13 -19.47
C GLU A 38 67.59 11.62 -19.69
N ASN A 39 67.19 10.85 -18.73
CA ASN A 39 67.21 9.40 -18.82
C ASN A 39 65.81 8.94 -19.31
N PRO A 40 65.62 8.72 -20.62
CA PRO A 40 64.28 8.45 -21.21
C PRO A 40 63.63 7.17 -20.70
N ILE A 41 64.37 6.34 -19.97
CA ILE A 41 63.86 5.05 -19.41
C ILE A 41 63.11 5.30 -18.10
N GLY A 42 63.45 6.36 -17.36
CA GLY A 42 62.75 6.67 -16.05
C GLY A 42 61.37 7.26 -16.25
N THR A 43 61.21 8.16 -17.21
CA THR A 43 59.91 8.79 -17.50
C THR A 43 58.89 7.86 -18.10
N ALA A 44 59.34 6.91 -18.97
CA ALA A 44 58.43 5.90 -19.52
C ALA A 44 57.91 4.89 -18.48
N ARG A 45 58.76 4.55 -17.49
CA ARG A 45 58.36 3.65 -16.39
C ARG A 45 57.39 4.33 -15.40
N LEU A 46 57.57 5.62 -15.14
CA LEU A 46 56.66 6.37 -14.26
C LEU A 46 55.30 6.62 -14.91
N ALA A 47 55.29 6.91 -16.22
CA ALA A 47 54.05 7.03 -17.01
C ALA A 47 53.27 5.69 -17.13
N ALA A 48 53.99 4.57 -17.26
CA ALA A 48 53.37 3.23 -17.33
C ALA A 48 52.79 2.83 -15.96
N LEU A 49 53.42 3.19 -14.84
CA LEU A 49 52.87 2.93 -13.50
C LEU A 49 51.66 3.81 -13.17
N LEU A 50 51.63 5.07 -13.61
CA LEU A 50 50.48 5.97 -13.48
C LEU A 50 49.30 5.53 -14.38
N ALA A 51 49.56 5.06 -15.59
CA ALA A 51 48.55 4.52 -16.49
C ALA A 51 47.96 3.21 -15.97
N GLY A 52 48.79 2.35 -15.35
CA GLY A 52 48.36 1.11 -14.68
C GLY A 52 47.48 1.36 -13.44
N ALA A 53 47.80 2.42 -12.66
CA ALA A 53 46.99 2.82 -11.50
C ALA A 53 45.64 3.41 -11.89
N LEU A 54 45.55 4.10 -13.05
CA LEU A 54 44.26 4.63 -13.56
C LEU A 54 43.32 3.52 -14.11
N VAL A 55 43.88 2.43 -14.62
CA VAL A 55 43.08 1.29 -15.11
C VAL A 55 42.57 0.41 -13.98
N LEU A 56 43.27 0.32 -12.83
CA LEU A 56 42.77 -0.39 -11.64
C LEU A 56 41.75 0.40 -10.82
N GLY A 57 41.61 1.72 -11.02
CA GLY A 57 40.66 2.58 -10.30
C GLY A 57 39.24 2.56 -10.88
N ALA A 58 39.01 1.95 -12.03
CA ALA A 58 37.71 1.85 -12.69
C ALA A 58 37.02 0.48 -12.49
N ALA A 59 37.32 -0.24 -11.43
CA ALA A 59 36.37 -1.21 -10.88
C ALA A 59 35.22 -0.39 -10.29
N VAL A 60 34.32 0.10 -11.17
CA VAL A 60 33.01 0.58 -10.79
C VAL A 60 32.42 -0.53 -9.95
N ALA A 61 32.33 -0.30 -8.65
CA ALA A 61 31.54 -1.13 -7.77
C ALA A 61 30.13 -1.11 -8.35
N GLN A 62 29.81 -2.10 -9.19
CA GLN A 62 28.45 -2.36 -9.60
C GLN A 62 27.71 -2.64 -8.32
N SER A 63 26.95 -1.67 -7.87
CA SER A 63 26.00 -1.92 -6.77
C SER A 63 25.27 -3.19 -7.13
N PRO A 64 25.27 -4.22 -6.27
CA PRO A 64 24.59 -5.47 -6.56
C PRO A 64 23.20 -5.13 -7.07
N GLY A 65 22.85 -5.61 -8.27
CA GLY A 65 21.60 -5.27 -8.93
C GLY A 65 20.43 -5.54 -7.98
N TYR A 66 19.47 -4.64 -7.93
CA TYR A 66 18.24 -4.89 -7.16
C TYR A 66 17.41 -5.98 -7.86
N PRO A 67 16.89 -6.98 -7.12
CA PRO A 67 17.11 -7.25 -5.69
C PRO A 67 18.32 -8.16 -5.42
N ALA A 68 19.13 -7.85 -4.39
CA ALA A 68 20.28 -8.66 -3.96
C ALA A 68 20.00 -9.46 -2.66
N ARG A 69 18.82 -9.33 -2.07
CA ARG A 69 18.39 -10.03 -0.85
C ARG A 69 16.87 -10.23 -0.85
N THR A 70 16.39 -10.99 0.15
CA THR A 70 14.95 -11.26 0.32
C THR A 70 14.12 -9.97 0.42
N ILE A 71 13.04 -9.89 -0.34
CA ILE A 71 12.02 -8.84 -0.26
C ILE A 71 10.95 -9.31 0.73
N ARG A 72 10.53 -8.41 1.61
CA ARG A 72 9.43 -8.62 2.54
C ARG A 72 8.17 -7.97 1.98
N LEU A 73 7.11 -8.74 1.79
CA LEU A 73 5.79 -8.26 1.41
C LEU A 73 4.86 -8.31 2.62
N VAL A 74 4.57 -7.15 3.19
CA VAL A 74 3.72 -7.02 4.37
C VAL A 74 2.26 -7.00 3.94
N ALA A 75 1.46 -7.93 4.44
CA ALA A 75 0.02 -8.00 4.24
C ALA A 75 -0.71 -7.38 5.45
N GLY A 76 -1.58 -6.38 5.20
CA GLY A 76 -2.26 -5.61 6.25
C GLY A 76 -3.41 -6.32 6.95
N THR A 77 -3.50 -7.66 6.88
CA THR A 77 -4.59 -8.45 7.49
C THR A 77 -4.09 -9.75 8.07
N ALA A 78 -4.93 -10.41 8.88
CA ALA A 78 -4.72 -11.80 9.29
C ALA A 78 -4.76 -12.74 8.06
N PRO A 79 -4.11 -13.91 8.14
CA PRO A 79 -4.18 -14.93 7.10
C PRO A 79 -5.61 -15.36 6.74
N GLY A 80 -5.82 -15.84 5.50
CA GLY A 80 -7.07 -16.44 5.04
C GLY A 80 -8.07 -15.49 4.37
N GLY A 81 -7.75 -14.18 4.27
CA GLY A 81 -8.54 -13.21 3.51
C GLY A 81 -7.99 -12.96 2.09
N ILE A 82 -8.71 -12.16 1.30
CA ILE A 82 -8.29 -11.80 -0.07
C ILE A 82 -6.91 -11.09 -0.07
N THR A 83 -6.66 -10.21 0.90
CA THR A 83 -5.37 -9.51 1.01
C THR A 83 -4.21 -10.50 1.19
N ASP A 84 -4.38 -11.52 2.04
CA ASP A 84 -3.38 -12.56 2.25
C ASP A 84 -3.18 -13.43 0.99
N TYR A 85 -4.29 -13.83 0.35
CA TYR A 85 -4.25 -14.56 -0.92
C TYR A 85 -3.47 -13.79 -1.99
N LEU A 86 -3.81 -12.51 -2.20
CA LEU A 86 -3.14 -11.66 -3.18
C LEU A 86 -1.68 -11.40 -2.83
N ALA A 87 -1.34 -11.28 -1.53
CA ALA A 87 0.04 -11.12 -1.09
C ALA A 87 0.88 -12.36 -1.42
N ARG A 88 0.35 -13.58 -1.17
CA ARG A 88 1.06 -14.83 -1.50
C ARG A 88 1.22 -15.01 -3.00
N MET A 89 0.17 -14.75 -3.78
CA MET A 89 0.23 -14.81 -5.25
C MET A 89 1.24 -13.79 -5.80
N SER A 90 1.22 -12.55 -5.29
CA SER A 90 2.17 -11.51 -5.69
C SER A 90 3.60 -11.87 -5.30
N ALA A 91 3.82 -12.44 -4.11
CA ALA A 91 5.14 -12.87 -3.65
C ALA A 91 5.70 -13.99 -4.50
N GLU A 92 4.90 -15.02 -4.81
CA GLU A 92 5.26 -16.13 -5.70
C GLU A 92 5.67 -15.61 -7.09
N GLY A 93 4.80 -14.78 -7.69
CA GLY A 93 5.04 -14.22 -9.01
C GLY A 93 6.24 -13.27 -9.05
N LEU A 94 6.39 -12.36 -8.08
CA LEU A 94 7.54 -11.48 -8.00
C LEU A 94 8.84 -12.25 -7.79
N ALA A 95 8.83 -13.29 -6.95
CA ALA A 95 10.01 -14.13 -6.74
C ALA A 95 10.50 -14.76 -8.06
N ALA A 96 9.57 -15.30 -8.86
CA ALA A 96 9.88 -15.86 -10.18
C ALA A 96 10.40 -14.79 -11.16
N GLN A 97 9.77 -13.60 -11.16
CA GLN A 97 10.10 -12.52 -12.09
C GLN A 97 11.40 -11.77 -11.74
N LEU A 98 11.78 -11.75 -10.47
CA LEU A 98 12.95 -11.02 -9.98
C LEU A 98 14.17 -11.94 -9.73
N GLY A 99 13.99 -13.26 -9.73
CA GLY A 99 15.03 -14.20 -9.36
C GLY A 99 15.48 -14.08 -7.90
N ALA A 100 14.60 -13.61 -7.01
CA ALA A 100 14.89 -13.35 -5.61
C ALA A 100 13.75 -13.83 -4.70
N GLN A 101 14.08 -14.17 -3.46
CA GLN A 101 13.06 -14.59 -2.51
C GLN A 101 12.14 -13.43 -2.11
N VAL A 102 10.82 -13.65 -2.13
CA VAL A 102 9.81 -12.73 -1.61
C VAL A 102 9.00 -13.45 -0.53
N VAL A 103 8.98 -12.89 0.69
CA VAL A 103 8.34 -13.51 1.85
C VAL A 103 7.17 -12.65 2.33
N VAL A 104 6.02 -13.28 2.53
CA VAL A 104 4.83 -12.62 3.08
C VAL A 104 4.87 -12.59 4.59
N GLU A 105 4.63 -11.41 5.17
CA GLU A 105 4.48 -11.18 6.61
C GLU A 105 3.10 -10.56 6.89
N ASN A 106 2.23 -11.24 7.63
CA ASN A 106 0.93 -10.71 8.00
C ASN A 106 1.05 -9.82 9.25
N LYS A 107 0.69 -8.53 9.12
CA LYS A 107 0.59 -7.56 10.23
C LYS A 107 -0.85 -7.09 10.37
N ALA A 108 -1.65 -7.90 11.06
CA ALA A 108 -3.04 -7.58 11.33
C ALA A 108 -3.18 -6.60 12.52
N GLY A 109 -4.20 -5.76 12.49
CA GLY A 109 -4.60 -4.88 13.59
C GLY A 109 -4.84 -3.44 13.15
N ALA A 110 -5.63 -2.72 13.94
CA ALA A 110 -6.06 -1.34 13.68
C ALA A 110 -6.51 -1.14 12.21
N THR A 111 -7.31 -2.08 11.69
CA THR A 111 -7.79 -2.08 10.30
C THR A 111 -6.65 -1.91 9.27
N GLY A 112 -5.52 -2.62 9.47
CA GLY A 112 -4.36 -2.54 8.57
C GLY A 112 -3.40 -1.37 8.83
N ASN A 113 -3.74 -0.44 9.71
CA ASN A 113 -2.88 0.72 10.04
C ASN A 113 -1.52 0.30 10.59
N LEU A 114 -1.45 -0.80 11.38
CA LEU A 114 -0.17 -1.33 11.88
C LEU A 114 0.77 -1.75 10.75
N ALA A 115 0.24 -2.31 9.67
CA ALA A 115 1.04 -2.69 8.50
C ALA A 115 1.49 -1.45 7.72
N ILE A 116 0.59 -0.48 7.52
CA ILE A 116 0.90 0.78 6.83
C ILE A 116 1.98 1.54 7.59
N GLU A 117 1.82 1.73 8.90
CA GLU A 117 2.80 2.40 9.77
C GLU A 117 4.18 1.71 9.71
N TYR A 118 4.19 0.39 9.82
CA TYR A 118 5.42 -0.38 9.76
C TYR A 118 6.17 -0.16 8.44
N VAL A 119 5.46 -0.19 7.30
CA VAL A 119 6.07 0.01 5.99
C VAL A 119 6.44 1.48 5.78
N ALA A 120 5.59 2.43 6.17
CA ALA A 120 5.88 3.86 6.09
C ALA A 120 7.18 4.25 6.81
N LYS A 121 7.49 3.58 7.93
CA LYS A 121 8.72 3.79 8.72
C LYS A 121 9.89 2.89 8.28
N SER A 122 9.71 2.03 7.30
CA SER A 122 10.77 1.15 6.78
C SER A 122 11.74 1.90 5.86
N THR A 123 12.95 1.37 5.71
CA THR A 123 13.94 1.92 4.77
C THR A 123 13.39 1.91 3.34
N PRO A 124 13.50 3.03 2.58
CA PRO A 124 12.95 3.14 1.24
C PRO A 124 13.86 2.55 0.16
N ASP A 125 14.34 1.33 0.39
CA ASP A 125 15.29 0.60 -0.44
C ASP A 125 14.65 -0.44 -1.36
N GLY A 126 13.30 -0.57 -1.31
CA GLY A 126 12.52 -1.52 -2.09
C GLY A 126 12.40 -2.93 -1.50
N TYR A 127 13.04 -3.21 -0.36
CA TYR A 127 13.00 -4.54 0.27
C TYR A 127 11.87 -4.75 1.27
N THR A 128 11.09 -3.71 1.53
CA THR A 128 9.86 -3.82 2.30
C THR A 128 8.73 -3.20 1.49
N LEU A 129 7.74 -4.01 1.14
CA LEU A 129 6.57 -3.63 0.37
C LEU A 129 5.32 -3.86 1.21
N LEU A 130 4.23 -3.19 0.87
CA LEU A 130 2.94 -3.29 1.54
C LEU A 130 1.88 -3.74 0.55
N LEU A 131 1.03 -4.69 0.93
CA LEU A 131 -0.21 -5.01 0.22
C LEU A 131 -1.40 -4.86 1.15
N VAL A 132 -2.31 -3.97 0.77
CA VAL A 132 -3.51 -3.64 1.56
C VAL A 132 -4.73 -3.43 0.68
N ALA A 133 -5.91 -3.56 1.29
CA ALA A 133 -7.17 -3.13 0.68
C ALA A 133 -7.27 -1.60 0.64
N GLY A 134 -7.94 -1.06 -0.38
CA GLY A 134 -8.06 0.37 -0.59
C GLY A 134 -8.64 1.13 0.59
N GLY A 135 -9.64 0.56 1.26
CA GLY A 135 -10.26 1.18 2.43
C GLY A 135 -9.28 1.52 3.56
N ASN A 136 -8.21 0.73 3.72
CA ASN A 136 -7.18 0.99 4.72
C ASN A 136 -6.41 2.30 4.44
N VAL A 137 -6.28 2.68 3.17
CA VAL A 137 -5.54 3.87 2.74
C VAL A 137 -6.46 5.09 2.59
N VAL A 138 -7.67 4.91 2.06
CA VAL A 138 -8.52 6.03 1.62
C VAL A 138 -9.75 6.28 2.50
N ILE A 139 -10.05 5.41 3.46
CA ILE A 139 -11.23 5.54 4.34
C ILE A 139 -10.80 5.64 5.80
N THR A 140 -10.00 4.69 6.25
CA THR A 140 -9.56 4.57 7.65
C THR A 140 -8.95 5.87 8.21
N PRO A 141 -8.19 6.68 7.45
CA PRO A 141 -7.63 7.94 7.94
C PRO A 141 -8.66 8.95 8.43
N PHE A 142 -9.88 8.90 7.92
CA PHE A 142 -10.94 9.82 8.34
C PHE A 142 -11.74 9.33 9.54
N LEU A 143 -11.57 8.08 9.91
CA LEU A 143 -12.27 7.44 11.01
C LEU A 143 -11.50 7.53 12.33
N TYR A 144 -10.17 7.60 12.28
CA TYR A 144 -9.30 7.73 13.46
C TYR A 144 -8.93 9.19 13.72
N GLY A 145 -8.86 9.58 14.98
CA GLY A 145 -8.56 10.96 15.38
C GLY A 145 -7.15 11.42 15.00
N ALA A 146 -6.16 10.54 15.07
CA ALA A 146 -4.80 10.76 14.61
C ALA A 146 -4.15 9.44 14.18
N LEU A 147 -3.47 9.45 13.04
CA LEU A 147 -2.64 8.33 12.61
C LEU A 147 -1.16 8.69 12.81
N PRO A 148 -0.29 7.71 13.15
CA PRO A 148 1.15 7.92 13.29
C PRO A 148 1.88 7.97 11.94
N PHE A 149 1.15 8.13 10.83
CA PHE A 149 1.65 8.21 9.46
C PHE A 149 0.67 9.01 8.57
N ASP A 150 1.17 9.55 7.47
CA ASP A 150 0.35 10.13 6.39
C ASP A 150 0.13 9.08 5.28
N PRO A 151 -1.10 8.60 5.06
CA PRO A 151 -1.38 7.57 4.07
C PRO A 151 -1.11 8.00 2.61
N LEU A 152 -1.10 9.30 2.32
CA LEU A 152 -0.76 9.82 0.99
C LEU A 152 0.69 10.30 0.88
N GLY A 153 1.31 10.63 2.02
CA GLY A 153 2.64 11.21 2.09
C GLY A 153 3.76 10.24 2.42
N ASP A 154 3.50 9.17 3.18
CA ASP A 154 4.54 8.27 3.71
C ASP A 154 4.66 6.93 2.99
N ILE A 155 3.70 6.61 2.14
CA ILE A 155 3.75 5.46 1.23
C ILE A 155 3.52 5.90 -0.22
N VAL A 156 4.14 5.20 -1.17
CA VAL A 156 3.97 5.47 -2.60
C VAL A 156 3.25 4.30 -3.28
N PRO A 157 2.21 4.57 -4.08
CA PRO A 157 1.55 3.54 -4.89
C PRO A 157 2.52 2.93 -5.90
N VAL A 158 2.58 1.59 -5.92
CA VAL A 158 3.43 0.83 -6.85
C VAL A 158 2.58 0.16 -7.93
N PHE A 159 1.51 -0.54 -7.52
CA PHE A 159 0.70 -1.32 -8.46
C PHE A 159 -0.72 -1.56 -7.95
N ASN A 160 -1.71 -1.39 -8.83
CA ASN A 160 -3.10 -1.76 -8.52
C ASN A 160 -3.32 -3.23 -8.86
N VAL A 161 -3.21 -4.10 -7.87
CA VAL A 161 -3.17 -5.55 -8.11
C VAL A 161 -4.50 -6.07 -8.63
N ALA A 162 -5.60 -5.73 -7.95
CA ALA A 162 -6.89 -6.34 -8.23
C ALA A 162 -8.07 -5.54 -7.70
N GLY A 163 -9.26 -5.86 -8.24
CA GLY A 163 -10.57 -5.51 -7.70
C GLY A 163 -11.35 -6.77 -7.29
N ALA A 164 -12.08 -6.69 -6.19
CA ALA A 164 -13.00 -7.74 -5.77
C ALA A 164 -14.35 -7.13 -5.40
N PRO A 165 -15.39 -7.35 -6.21
CA PRO A 165 -16.75 -7.01 -5.83
C PRO A 165 -17.16 -7.73 -4.55
N GLN A 166 -17.91 -7.04 -3.69
CA GLN A 166 -18.40 -7.60 -2.45
C GLN A 166 -19.63 -8.48 -2.71
N LEU A 167 -19.71 -9.61 -2.02
CA LEU A 167 -20.90 -10.44 -1.92
C LEU A 167 -21.54 -10.22 -0.55
N LEU A 168 -22.85 -10.20 -0.46
CA LEU A 168 -23.56 -10.34 0.80
C LEU A 168 -23.72 -11.85 1.09
N VAL A 169 -23.05 -12.30 2.14
CA VAL A 169 -22.98 -13.71 2.49
C VAL A 169 -23.57 -13.93 3.87
N VAL A 170 -24.35 -15.00 4.01
CA VAL A 170 -25.02 -15.42 5.25
C VAL A 170 -24.70 -16.89 5.57
N PRO A 171 -24.85 -17.34 6.84
CA PRO A 171 -24.76 -18.76 7.18
C PRO A 171 -25.76 -19.59 6.36
N GLY A 172 -25.33 -20.75 5.87
CA GLY A 172 -26.25 -21.69 5.17
C GLY A 172 -27.38 -22.18 6.04
N SER A 173 -27.20 -22.21 7.37
CA SER A 173 -28.20 -22.54 8.37
C SER A 173 -29.24 -21.45 8.63
N LEU A 174 -29.01 -20.23 8.19
CA LEU A 174 -29.97 -19.13 8.33
C LEU A 174 -31.17 -19.40 7.41
N ALA A 175 -32.38 -19.33 7.96
CA ALA A 175 -33.64 -19.68 7.27
C ALA A 175 -34.06 -18.56 6.29
N VAL A 176 -33.18 -18.22 5.33
CA VAL A 176 -33.45 -17.26 4.23
C VAL A 176 -32.90 -17.84 2.92
N ARG A 177 -33.61 -17.63 1.82
CA ARG A 177 -33.25 -18.17 0.50
C ARG A 177 -32.64 -17.10 -0.42
N ASP A 178 -33.05 -15.85 -0.24
CA ASP A 178 -32.70 -14.72 -1.08
C ASP A 178 -32.51 -13.42 -0.27
N LEU A 179 -32.14 -12.35 -0.95
CA LEU A 179 -31.90 -11.04 -0.33
C LEU A 179 -33.20 -10.43 0.23
N HIS A 180 -34.34 -10.66 -0.40
CA HIS A 180 -35.61 -10.12 0.05
C HIS A 180 -36.03 -10.73 1.39
N GLU A 181 -35.92 -12.08 1.54
CA GLU A 181 -36.19 -12.76 2.80
C GLU A 181 -35.23 -12.32 3.90
N PHE A 182 -33.95 -12.12 3.58
CA PHE A 182 -32.95 -11.61 4.54
C PHE A 182 -33.31 -10.20 5.03
N ILE A 183 -33.68 -9.29 4.12
CA ILE A 183 -34.10 -7.93 4.48
C ILE A 183 -35.36 -7.98 5.36
N ALA A 184 -36.34 -8.82 5.00
CA ALA A 184 -37.55 -8.99 5.80
C ALA A 184 -37.26 -9.51 7.22
N LEU A 185 -36.36 -10.50 7.35
CA LEU A 185 -35.90 -11.03 8.63
C LEU A 185 -35.19 -9.96 9.46
N ALA A 186 -34.29 -9.18 8.85
CA ALA A 186 -33.57 -8.12 9.53
C ALA A 186 -34.51 -6.99 10.01
N ARG A 187 -35.51 -6.61 9.20
CA ARG A 187 -36.54 -5.64 9.59
C ARG A 187 -37.43 -6.11 10.75
N ALA A 188 -37.72 -7.42 10.79
CA ALA A 188 -38.47 -8.02 11.89
C ALA A 188 -37.66 -8.13 13.20
N ASN A 189 -36.34 -7.98 13.15
CA ASN A 189 -35.43 -8.15 14.26
C ASN A 189 -34.47 -6.94 14.41
N PRO A 190 -34.94 -5.70 14.55
CA PRO A 190 -34.10 -4.52 14.58
C PRO A 190 -33.08 -4.58 15.73
N GLY A 191 -31.80 -4.37 15.44
CA GLY A 191 -30.70 -4.39 16.41
C GLY A 191 -30.38 -5.76 17.02
N LYS A 192 -30.98 -6.87 16.55
CA LYS A 192 -30.75 -8.23 17.08
C LYS A 192 -29.87 -9.09 16.15
N MET A 193 -29.69 -8.68 14.92
CA MET A 193 -28.83 -9.38 13.97
C MET A 193 -27.46 -8.73 13.88
N ASN A 194 -26.42 -9.55 13.82
CA ASN A 194 -25.02 -9.11 13.76
C ASN A 194 -24.47 -9.21 12.35
N TYR A 195 -23.65 -8.24 11.95
CA TYR A 195 -22.81 -8.37 10.77
C TYR A 195 -21.33 -8.27 11.13
N ALA A 196 -20.51 -9.11 10.50
CA ALA A 196 -19.08 -9.12 10.68
C ALA A 196 -18.37 -8.18 9.71
N SER A 197 -17.16 -7.75 10.06
CA SER A 197 -16.25 -7.07 9.16
C SER A 197 -14.78 -7.41 9.44
N ALA A 198 -13.89 -7.04 8.51
CA ALA A 198 -12.43 -7.15 8.70
C ALA A 198 -11.86 -6.07 9.65
N GLY A 199 -12.72 -5.31 10.30
CA GLY A 199 -12.41 -4.25 11.25
C GLY A 199 -13.14 -2.95 10.92
N PRO A 200 -13.23 -2.02 11.88
CA PRO A 200 -13.90 -0.75 11.68
C PRO A 200 -13.28 0.03 10.52
N GLY A 201 -14.11 0.64 9.64
CA GLY A 201 -13.66 1.39 8.47
C GLY A 201 -13.09 0.55 7.32
N SER A 202 -13.03 -0.78 7.45
CA SER A 202 -12.69 -1.63 6.31
C SER A 202 -13.76 -1.59 5.22
N THR A 203 -13.40 -1.96 3.99
CA THR A 203 -14.38 -2.03 2.89
C THR A 203 -15.52 -3.00 3.22
N THR A 204 -15.23 -4.11 3.93
CA THR A 204 -16.24 -5.06 4.38
C THR A 204 -17.22 -4.47 5.38
N HIS A 205 -16.73 -3.56 6.29
CA HIS A 205 -17.60 -2.80 7.19
C HIS A 205 -18.50 -1.85 6.42
N LEU A 206 -17.90 -1.01 5.56
CA LEU A 206 -18.65 0.03 4.86
C LEU A 206 -19.64 -0.54 3.84
N ALA A 207 -19.31 -1.66 3.20
CA ALA A 207 -20.23 -2.37 2.32
C ALA A 207 -21.45 -2.89 3.09
N ALA A 208 -21.26 -3.42 4.30
CA ALA A 208 -22.32 -3.88 5.16
C ALA A 208 -23.18 -2.72 5.70
N ASP A 209 -22.52 -1.61 6.12
CA ASP A 209 -23.23 -0.41 6.58
C ASP A 209 -24.03 0.24 5.45
N HIS A 210 -23.45 0.34 4.24
CA HIS A 210 -24.15 0.83 3.05
C HIS A 210 -25.35 -0.06 2.71
N PHE A 211 -25.18 -1.38 2.76
CA PHE A 211 -26.29 -2.31 2.61
C PHE A 211 -27.40 -2.04 3.64
N ALA A 212 -27.04 -1.95 4.92
CA ALA A 212 -28.02 -1.75 5.99
C ALA A 212 -28.81 -0.44 5.82
N LYS A 213 -28.13 0.64 5.41
CA LYS A 213 -28.78 1.95 5.12
C LYS A 213 -29.72 1.85 3.92
N LEU A 214 -29.27 1.29 2.79
CA LEU A 214 -30.11 1.13 1.60
C LEU A 214 -31.30 0.24 1.84
N ALA A 215 -31.12 -0.87 2.56
CA ALA A 215 -32.19 -1.80 2.89
C ALA A 215 -33.12 -1.31 4.00
N GLY A 216 -32.78 -0.23 4.73
CA GLY A 216 -33.53 0.28 5.86
C GLY A 216 -33.61 -0.72 7.01
N VAL A 217 -32.48 -1.38 7.34
CA VAL A 217 -32.38 -2.37 8.43
C VAL A 217 -31.40 -1.92 9.50
N GLN A 218 -31.64 -2.32 10.76
CA GLN A 218 -30.76 -2.07 11.88
C GLN A 218 -30.06 -3.36 12.28
N MET A 219 -28.73 -3.39 12.16
CA MET A 219 -27.87 -4.52 12.51
C MET A 219 -26.70 -4.07 13.39
N VAL A 220 -26.16 -4.97 14.21
CA VAL A 220 -25.04 -4.68 15.11
C VAL A 220 -23.71 -5.05 14.42
N HIS A 221 -22.79 -4.13 14.38
CA HIS A 221 -21.45 -4.38 13.84
C HIS A 221 -20.58 -5.16 14.83
N VAL A 222 -19.98 -6.28 14.36
CA VAL A 222 -19.00 -7.08 15.10
C VAL A 222 -17.67 -7.02 14.34
N PRO A 223 -16.68 -6.23 14.80
CA PRO A 223 -15.41 -6.08 14.12
C PRO A 223 -14.43 -7.23 14.43
N TYR A 224 -13.68 -7.67 13.42
CA TYR A 224 -12.62 -8.67 13.52
C TYR A 224 -11.27 -8.11 13.03
N LYS A 225 -10.15 -8.80 13.37
CA LYS A 225 -8.79 -8.45 12.90
C LYS A 225 -8.52 -8.99 11.48
N GLY A 226 -9.50 -8.91 10.58
CA GLY A 226 -9.42 -9.39 9.20
C GLY A 226 -10.57 -10.32 8.82
N THR A 227 -10.65 -10.68 7.54
CA THR A 227 -11.74 -11.49 6.99
C THR A 227 -11.73 -12.94 7.49
N GLY A 228 -10.55 -13.54 7.70
CA GLY A 228 -10.44 -14.94 8.11
C GLY A 228 -11.18 -15.24 9.42
N PRO A 229 -10.89 -14.54 10.55
CA PRO A 229 -11.63 -14.71 11.79
C PRO A 229 -13.13 -14.41 11.67
N ALA A 230 -13.49 -13.37 10.91
CA ALA A 230 -14.90 -13.03 10.66
C ALA A 230 -15.65 -14.17 9.95
N LEU A 231 -15.02 -14.81 8.98
CA LEU A 231 -15.56 -15.94 8.23
C LEU A 231 -15.78 -17.17 9.12
N THR A 232 -14.87 -17.44 10.05
CA THR A 232 -15.00 -18.54 11.01
C THR A 232 -16.29 -18.40 11.83
N ASP A 233 -16.57 -17.21 12.33
CA ASP A 233 -17.76 -16.93 13.13
C ASP A 233 -19.05 -16.87 12.28
N LEU A 234 -18.95 -16.46 11.01
CA LEU A 234 -20.06 -16.51 10.07
C LEU A 234 -20.47 -17.97 9.78
N VAL A 235 -19.50 -18.85 9.47
CA VAL A 235 -19.76 -20.29 9.23
C VAL A 235 -20.38 -20.95 10.46
N ALA A 236 -19.94 -20.54 11.65
CA ALA A 236 -20.50 -21.03 12.92
C ALA A 236 -21.89 -20.42 13.27
N GLY A 237 -22.42 -19.48 12.48
CA GLY A 237 -23.70 -18.82 12.73
C GLY A 237 -23.70 -17.79 13.87
N ARG A 238 -22.53 -17.43 14.41
CA ARG A 238 -22.39 -16.43 15.49
C ARG A 238 -22.71 -15.01 15.03
N VAL A 239 -22.49 -14.75 13.75
CA VAL A 239 -22.91 -13.54 13.04
C VAL A 239 -23.76 -13.92 11.85
N GLN A 240 -24.70 -13.06 11.43
CA GLN A 240 -25.71 -13.40 10.43
C GLN A 240 -25.36 -12.91 9.03
N MET A 241 -24.38 -11.99 8.90
CA MET A 241 -24.00 -11.43 7.61
C MET A 241 -22.51 -11.06 7.61
N LEU A 242 -21.89 -11.22 6.44
CA LEU A 242 -20.58 -10.66 6.11
C LEU A 242 -20.64 -10.15 4.67
N SER A 243 -20.19 -8.93 4.43
CA SER A 243 -19.89 -8.46 3.08
C SER A 243 -18.42 -8.78 2.76
N VAL A 244 -18.18 -9.58 1.72
CA VAL A 244 -16.85 -10.11 1.42
C VAL A 244 -16.72 -10.50 -0.06
N GLY A 245 -15.51 -10.43 -0.62
CA GLY A 245 -15.25 -10.96 -1.97
C GLY A 245 -15.39 -12.49 -2.05
N LEU A 246 -15.54 -13.02 -3.25
CA LEU A 246 -15.85 -14.44 -3.50
C LEU A 246 -14.75 -15.39 -2.99
N GLY A 247 -13.46 -15.07 -3.19
CA GLY A 247 -12.36 -16.02 -2.95
C GLY A 247 -12.42 -16.75 -1.61
N PRO A 248 -12.44 -16.04 -0.45
CA PRO A 248 -12.49 -16.68 0.87
C PRO A 248 -13.73 -17.54 1.14
N VAL A 249 -14.83 -17.26 0.48
CA VAL A 249 -16.13 -17.93 0.75
C VAL A 249 -16.49 -19.01 -0.27
N GLN A 250 -15.79 -19.10 -1.38
CA GLN A 250 -16.15 -19.99 -2.50
C GLN A 250 -16.32 -21.47 -2.11
N ALA A 251 -15.39 -22.00 -1.30
CA ALA A 251 -15.51 -23.39 -0.82
C ALA A 251 -16.72 -23.58 0.09
N HIS A 252 -17.02 -22.60 0.93
CA HIS A 252 -18.18 -22.64 1.83
C HIS A 252 -19.52 -22.47 1.10
N LEU A 253 -19.54 -21.69 0.00
CA LEU A 253 -20.71 -21.59 -0.88
C LEU A 253 -20.97 -22.92 -1.59
N LYS A 254 -19.92 -23.56 -2.13
CA LYS A 254 -20.02 -24.87 -2.78
C LYS A 254 -20.50 -26.00 -1.84
N SER A 255 -20.07 -25.95 -0.57
CA SER A 255 -20.49 -26.92 0.44
C SER A 255 -21.87 -26.63 1.04
N GLY A 256 -22.47 -25.46 0.77
CA GLY A 256 -23.72 -25.02 1.39
C GLY A 256 -23.57 -24.53 2.83
N ALA A 257 -22.34 -24.47 3.38
CA ALA A 257 -22.10 -23.93 4.71
C ALA A 257 -22.41 -22.42 4.78
N LEU A 258 -22.27 -21.72 3.64
CA LEU A 258 -22.66 -20.33 3.45
C LEU A 258 -23.57 -20.19 2.22
N ARG A 259 -24.31 -19.09 2.16
CA ARG A 259 -25.11 -18.67 1.02
C ARG A 259 -24.79 -17.22 0.65
N ALA A 260 -24.53 -16.95 -0.64
CA ALA A 260 -24.43 -15.61 -1.19
C ALA A 260 -25.82 -15.18 -1.68
N LEU A 261 -26.29 -14.03 -1.21
CA LEU A 261 -27.64 -13.53 -1.52
C LEU A 261 -27.61 -12.48 -2.64
N ALA A 262 -26.52 -11.75 -2.80
CA ALA A 262 -26.31 -10.78 -3.87
C ALA A 262 -24.82 -10.43 -4.04
N ALA A 263 -24.46 -9.97 -5.23
CA ALA A 263 -23.17 -9.35 -5.54
C ALA A 263 -23.35 -7.81 -5.67
N ALA A 264 -22.48 -7.05 -5.01
CA ALA A 264 -22.45 -5.60 -5.06
C ALA A 264 -21.73 -5.11 -6.35
N SER A 265 -22.20 -5.56 -7.50
CA SER A 265 -21.62 -5.31 -8.82
C SER A 265 -22.68 -5.05 -9.86
N LYS A 266 -22.29 -4.41 -10.97
CA LYS A 266 -23.21 -4.13 -12.11
C LYS A 266 -23.51 -5.36 -12.94
N ALA A 267 -22.63 -6.36 -12.92
CA ALA A 267 -22.79 -7.62 -13.62
C ALA A 267 -22.53 -8.78 -12.67
N ARG A 268 -23.09 -9.95 -12.97
CA ARG A 268 -22.83 -11.18 -12.23
C ARG A 268 -21.36 -11.57 -12.36
N LEU A 269 -20.78 -12.11 -11.28
CA LEU A 269 -19.42 -12.63 -11.30
C LEU A 269 -19.35 -13.90 -12.14
N ALA A 270 -18.41 -13.98 -13.08
CA ALA A 270 -18.21 -15.17 -13.92
C ALA A 270 -17.97 -16.45 -13.08
N ALA A 271 -17.29 -16.31 -11.94
CA ALA A 271 -17.00 -17.42 -11.02
C ALA A 271 -18.16 -17.77 -10.07
N ALA A 272 -19.26 -17.01 -10.10
CA ALA A 272 -20.48 -17.26 -9.30
C ALA A 272 -21.72 -16.78 -10.08
N PRO A 273 -22.01 -17.35 -11.25
CA PRO A 273 -23.08 -16.88 -12.14
C PRO A 273 -24.49 -17.03 -11.54
N ASP A 274 -24.64 -17.93 -10.57
CA ASP A 274 -25.90 -18.14 -9.86
C ASP A 274 -26.21 -17.05 -8.83
N VAL A 275 -25.22 -16.26 -8.43
CA VAL A 275 -25.41 -15.16 -7.48
C VAL A 275 -25.90 -13.93 -8.25
N PRO A 276 -27.11 -13.41 -7.95
CA PRO A 276 -27.65 -12.25 -8.62
C PRO A 276 -26.83 -10.99 -8.25
N THR A 277 -26.83 -10.00 -9.13
CA THR A 277 -26.38 -8.64 -8.75
C THR A 277 -27.33 -8.05 -7.71
N SER A 278 -26.88 -7.04 -6.98
CA SER A 278 -27.74 -6.34 -6.01
C SER A 278 -29.00 -5.76 -6.67
N ALA A 279 -28.88 -5.27 -7.90
CA ALA A 279 -30.03 -4.74 -8.67
C ALA A 279 -31.02 -5.86 -9.02
N GLU A 280 -30.56 -7.02 -9.52
CA GLU A 280 -31.39 -8.20 -9.77
C GLU A 280 -32.04 -8.74 -8.51
N ALA A 281 -31.37 -8.65 -7.37
CA ALA A 281 -31.87 -9.06 -6.06
C ALA A 281 -32.82 -8.04 -5.38
N GLY A 282 -33.15 -6.94 -6.08
CA GLY A 282 -34.11 -5.94 -5.60
C GLY A 282 -33.52 -4.83 -4.72
N LEU A 283 -32.20 -4.66 -4.68
CA LEU A 283 -31.49 -3.59 -3.96
C LEU A 283 -30.55 -2.82 -4.90
N PRO A 284 -31.06 -2.07 -5.88
CA PRO A 284 -30.22 -1.27 -6.76
C PRO A 284 -29.45 -0.22 -5.97
N GLY A 285 -28.24 0.11 -6.43
CA GLY A 285 -27.36 1.09 -5.78
C GLY A 285 -26.45 0.50 -4.71
N TRP A 286 -26.60 -0.76 -4.31
CA TRP A 286 -25.58 -1.42 -3.48
C TRP A 286 -24.45 -1.94 -4.38
N GLU A 287 -23.54 -1.02 -4.74
CA GLU A 287 -22.35 -1.32 -5.55
C GLU A 287 -21.10 -1.05 -4.73
N MET A 288 -20.24 -2.05 -4.58
CA MET A 288 -19.01 -1.93 -3.80
C MET A 288 -17.95 -2.92 -4.30
N THR A 289 -16.85 -2.37 -4.81
CA THR A 289 -15.65 -3.13 -5.20
C THR A 289 -14.46 -2.69 -4.37
N THR A 290 -13.90 -3.61 -3.59
CA THR A 290 -12.62 -3.38 -2.91
C THR A 290 -11.50 -3.51 -3.92
N TRP A 291 -10.64 -2.50 -4.06
CA TRP A 291 -9.37 -2.67 -4.75
C TRP A 291 -8.24 -3.01 -3.75
N PHE A 292 -7.21 -3.68 -4.25
CA PHE A 292 -6.03 -4.09 -3.49
C PHE A 292 -4.78 -3.53 -4.17
N GLY A 293 -3.96 -2.84 -3.40
CA GLY A 293 -2.80 -2.14 -3.91
C GLY A 293 -1.50 -2.58 -3.26
N LEU A 294 -0.46 -2.57 -4.09
CA LEU A 294 0.93 -2.70 -3.67
C LEU A 294 1.53 -1.31 -3.50
N PHE A 295 2.20 -1.09 -2.37
CA PHE A 295 2.84 0.18 -2.02
C PHE A 295 4.28 -0.05 -1.56
N ALA A 296 5.08 1.01 -1.56
CA ALA A 296 6.43 1.04 -1.01
C ALA A 296 6.57 2.24 -0.05
N PRO A 297 7.58 2.29 0.82
CA PRO A 297 7.88 3.47 1.64
C PRO A 297 8.16 4.70 0.77
N LYS A 298 7.80 5.89 1.26
CA LYS A 298 8.19 7.17 0.64
C LYS A 298 9.70 7.26 0.46
N GLY A 299 10.12 7.77 -0.68
CA GLY A 299 11.55 7.89 -1.01
C GLY A 299 12.13 6.64 -1.66
N THR A 300 11.37 5.57 -1.84
CA THR A 300 11.80 4.44 -2.68
C THR A 300 12.11 4.94 -4.10
N ARG A 301 13.30 4.60 -4.62
CA ARG A 301 13.78 5.05 -5.93
C ARG A 301 12.79 4.69 -7.03
N SER A 302 12.53 5.63 -7.94
CA SER A 302 11.53 5.49 -9.00
C SER A 302 11.83 4.31 -9.95
N GLU A 303 13.12 3.96 -10.15
CA GLU A 303 13.49 2.78 -10.94
C GLU A 303 13.02 1.48 -10.27
N ILE A 304 13.10 1.40 -8.93
CA ILE A 304 12.64 0.22 -8.19
C ILE A 304 11.10 0.13 -8.27
N VAL A 305 10.40 1.25 -8.08
CA VAL A 305 8.94 1.32 -8.20
C VAL A 305 8.49 0.85 -9.58
N ARG A 306 9.09 1.38 -10.66
CA ARG A 306 8.77 0.98 -12.04
C ARG A 306 9.14 -0.47 -12.33
N LEU A 307 10.26 -0.96 -11.80
CA LEU A 307 10.64 -2.37 -11.96
C LEU A 307 9.60 -3.29 -11.33
N ILE A 308 9.22 -3.02 -10.07
CA ILE A 308 8.20 -3.83 -9.37
C ILE A 308 6.85 -3.73 -10.07
N ASN A 309 6.44 -2.52 -10.53
CA ASN A 309 5.22 -2.32 -11.29
C ASN A 309 5.21 -3.19 -12.56
N SER A 310 6.27 -3.11 -13.38
CA SER A 310 6.41 -3.90 -14.61
C SER A 310 6.39 -5.41 -14.34
N LYS A 311 7.07 -5.87 -13.28
CA LYS A 311 7.06 -7.29 -12.91
C LYS A 311 5.69 -7.75 -12.42
N MET A 312 5.01 -6.93 -11.64
CA MET A 312 3.62 -7.21 -11.21
C MET A 312 2.64 -7.25 -12.38
N GLN A 313 2.83 -6.39 -13.40
CA GLN A 313 2.02 -6.46 -14.63
C GLN A 313 2.16 -7.83 -15.29
N THR A 314 3.40 -8.33 -15.45
CA THR A 314 3.65 -9.67 -15.96
C THR A 314 3.02 -10.77 -15.11
N VAL A 315 3.04 -10.62 -13.77
CA VAL A 315 2.45 -11.59 -12.84
C VAL A 315 0.94 -11.71 -13.01
N ILE A 316 0.21 -10.60 -13.13
CA ILE A 316 -1.25 -10.64 -13.27
C ILE A 316 -1.70 -10.97 -14.70
N GLU A 317 -0.84 -10.79 -15.70
CA GLU A 317 -1.08 -11.17 -17.09
C GLU A 317 -0.78 -12.65 -17.35
N ASP A 318 -0.04 -13.32 -16.45
CA ASP A 318 0.18 -14.76 -16.56
C ASP A 318 -1.15 -15.50 -16.63
N PRO A 319 -1.39 -16.34 -17.66
CA PRO A 319 -2.71 -16.98 -17.86
C PRO A 319 -3.17 -17.82 -16.69
N ALA A 320 -2.26 -18.49 -15.98
CA ALA A 320 -2.62 -19.32 -14.82
C ALA A 320 -2.94 -18.47 -13.60
N ALA A 321 -2.17 -17.39 -13.35
CA ALA A 321 -2.46 -16.43 -12.28
C ALA A 321 -3.78 -15.71 -12.53
N LYS A 322 -3.98 -15.20 -13.74
CA LYS A 322 -5.21 -14.53 -14.17
C LYS A 322 -6.44 -15.44 -14.01
N LYS A 323 -6.33 -16.71 -14.46
CA LYS A 323 -7.40 -17.68 -14.29
C LYS A 323 -7.73 -17.92 -12.81
N ARG A 324 -6.72 -18.12 -11.96
CA ARG A 324 -6.93 -18.30 -10.50
C ARG A 324 -7.62 -17.10 -9.86
N MET A 325 -7.27 -15.88 -10.27
CA MET A 325 -7.92 -14.64 -9.80
C MET A 325 -9.39 -14.62 -10.22
N LEU A 326 -9.67 -14.79 -11.50
CA LEU A 326 -11.03 -14.77 -12.04
C LEU A 326 -11.90 -15.87 -11.44
N ASP A 327 -11.38 -17.09 -11.29
CA ASP A 327 -12.09 -18.23 -10.65
C ASP A 327 -12.46 -17.92 -9.18
N SER A 328 -11.73 -17.00 -8.55
CA SER A 328 -11.98 -16.52 -7.19
C SER A 328 -12.85 -15.25 -7.14
N GLY A 329 -13.37 -14.79 -8.28
CA GLY A 329 -14.13 -13.54 -8.37
C GLY A 329 -13.29 -12.29 -8.11
N ILE A 330 -11.99 -12.37 -8.43
CA ILE A 330 -11.03 -11.27 -8.31
C ILE A 330 -10.66 -10.83 -9.72
N GLU A 331 -10.85 -9.57 -10.01
CA GLU A 331 -10.53 -8.98 -11.31
C GLU A 331 -9.13 -8.37 -11.27
N PRO A 332 -8.17 -8.85 -12.07
CA PRO A 332 -6.88 -8.19 -12.19
C PRO A 332 -7.09 -6.79 -12.79
N ILE A 333 -6.40 -5.78 -12.24
CA ILE A 333 -6.53 -4.39 -12.72
C ILE A 333 -5.27 -3.97 -13.47
N GLY A 334 -4.13 -3.89 -12.81
CA GLY A 334 -2.88 -3.49 -13.44
C GLY A 334 -2.76 -2.01 -13.76
N GLY A 335 -1.86 -1.73 -14.71
CA GLY A 335 -1.60 -0.40 -15.22
C GLY A 335 -0.42 0.32 -14.58
N PRO A 336 -0.07 1.52 -15.10
CA PRO A 336 1.07 2.29 -14.62
C PRO A 336 0.85 2.82 -13.21
N GLU A 337 1.94 3.00 -12.46
CA GLU A 337 1.92 3.51 -11.09
C GLU A 337 1.25 4.88 -10.95
N GLN A 338 1.35 5.73 -11.98
CA GLN A 338 0.71 7.04 -12.01
C GLN A 338 -0.82 6.95 -12.00
N ALA A 339 -1.39 6.04 -12.79
CA ALA A 339 -2.84 5.82 -12.83
C ALA A 339 -3.34 5.29 -11.47
N PHE A 340 -2.56 4.42 -10.83
CA PHE A 340 -2.89 3.95 -9.49
C PHE A 340 -2.78 5.07 -8.45
N ALA A 341 -1.76 5.92 -8.53
CA ALA A 341 -1.62 7.09 -7.65
C ALA A 341 -2.77 8.09 -7.81
N GLU A 342 -3.25 8.31 -9.04
CA GLU A 342 -4.42 9.15 -9.30
C GLU A 342 -5.70 8.56 -8.70
N ARG A 343 -5.90 7.25 -8.84
CA ARG A 343 -7.02 6.54 -8.22
C ARG A 343 -6.99 6.69 -6.70
N VAL A 344 -5.85 6.44 -6.06
CA VAL A 344 -5.72 6.59 -4.60
C VAL A 344 -6.09 8.00 -4.15
N ARG A 345 -5.58 9.05 -4.84
CA ARG A 345 -5.92 10.45 -4.52
C ARG A 345 -7.38 10.79 -4.77
N SER A 346 -7.97 10.26 -5.83
CA SER A 346 -9.38 10.47 -6.16
C SER A 346 -10.29 9.85 -5.11
N ASP A 347 -10.04 8.57 -4.80
CA ASP A 347 -10.82 7.83 -3.82
C ASP A 347 -10.66 8.43 -2.41
N TYR A 348 -9.45 8.86 -2.03
CA TYR A 348 -9.20 9.54 -0.75
C TYR A 348 -10.08 10.78 -0.59
N ARG A 349 -10.14 11.66 -1.61
CA ARG A 349 -10.99 12.86 -1.59
C ARG A 349 -12.48 12.53 -1.56
N ALA A 350 -12.90 11.51 -2.31
CA ALA A 350 -14.29 11.08 -2.34
C ALA A 350 -14.73 10.53 -0.97
N TRP A 351 -13.92 9.67 -0.37
CA TRP A 351 -14.22 9.08 0.94
C TRP A 351 -14.14 10.09 2.09
N GLU A 352 -13.26 11.08 2.01
CA GLU A 352 -13.23 12.18 2.99
C GLU A 352 -14.62 12.83 3.14
N GLN A 353 -15.27 13.13 2.01
CA GLN A 353 -16.60 13.73 2.01
C GLN A 353 -17.65 12.78 2.58
N VAL A 354 -17.61 11.50 2.19
CA VAL A 354 -18.56 10.49 2.65
C VAL A 354 -18.45 10.25 4.15
N VAL A 355 -17.23 10.10 4.68
CA VAL A 355 -17.00 9.85 6.11
C VAL A 355 -17.37 11.08 6.93
N LYS A 356 -17.01 12.30 6.51
CA LYS A 356 -17.42 13.54 7.18
C LYS A 356 -18.95 13.67 7.25
N ALA A 357 -19.65 13.34 6.16
CA ALA A 357 -21.11 13.40 6.13
C ALA A 357 -21.78 12.30 6.98
N SER A 358 -21.11 11.18 7.20
CA SER A 358 -21.65 10.07 8.03
C SER A 358 -21.55 10.35 9.53
N GLY A 359 -20.67 11.26 9.98
CA GLY A 359 -20.39 11.54 11.38
C GLY A 359 -19.71 10.40 12.15
N VAL A 360 -19.36 9.31 11.49
CA VAL A 360 -18.70 8.14 12.10
C VAL A 360 -17.26 8.50 12.46
N LYS A 361 -16.88 8.28 13.70
CA LYS A 361 -15.50 8.36 14.21
C LYS A 361 -15.18 7.07 14.96
N LEU A 362 -13.93 6.69 14.92
CA LEU A 362 -13.36 5.60 15.71
C LEU A 362 -12.36 6.23 16.69
N ASP A 363 -12.52 5.95 17.96
CA ASP A 363 -11.60 6.41 19.02
C ASP A 363 -10.31 5.59 19.03
#